data_9c550743e5082747387a21214fde51ae
#
_entry.id   9c550743e5082747387a21214fde51ae
#
_cell.length_a   1.000
_cell.length_b   1.000
_cell.length_c   1.000
_cell.angle_alpha   90.00
_cell.angle_beta   90.00
_cell.angle_gamma   90.00
#
_symmetry.space_group_name_H-M   'P 1'
#
loop_
_entity.id
_entity.type
_entity.pdbx_description
1 polymer ?
#
loop_
_entity_poly.entity_id
_entity_poly.type
_entity_poly.pdbx_seq_one_letter_code
_entity_poly.pdbx_strand_id
1 'polypeptide(L)'
;MKFSMHNWMRPEQIETTLERLHRFGYDGIEISGDPVKYNTSEVRRLLDQYELECWGGVTIMTEGRDLVHEDKYVRVGTVAYMKDCIKMIRELNGKIFCVVPSTVGKVKPMATPAQEWSWVVEGLKEVADFALEHNVRIGIEPLNRFETYLISRHDQALALADEVGRGVGVVLDAFHINIEEVDPLAAIRATGDRLVDFHVADNNRKPCGQGSYDWQAVVNTLKEIGYDGHLTAEFVIPVDRTPLAKSFEKREDDMEFTAADLKFIQDHGSGLISAADYDKAVEDNINHLKKYS
;
A
#
# COMPACT_ATOMS: atom_id res chain seq x y z
N MET A 1 -10.40 -13.42 7.44
CA MET A 1 -9.71 -12.22 6.92
C MET A 1 -10.71 -11.08 6.84
N LYS A 2 -10.29 -9.85 7.04
CA LYS A 2 -11.07 -8.63 6.91
C LYS A 2 -10.74 -7.90 5.60
N PHE A 3 -11.47 -6.84 5.27
CA PHE A 3 -11.27 -6.06 4.06
C PHE A 3 -10.92 -4.62 4.39
N SER A 4 -9.78 -4.17 3.89
CA SER A 4 -9.35 -2.78 3.96
C SER A 4 -9.09 -2.20 2.57
N MET A 5 -8.82 -0.92 2.53
CA MET A 5 -8.49 -0.23 1.30
C MET A 5 -7.51 0.91 1.57
N HIS A 6 -6.59 1.14 0.65
CA HIS A 6 -5.74 2.33 0.63
C HIS A 6 -6.53 3.57 0.24
N ASN A 7 -6.13 4.73 0.74
CA ASN A 7 -6.73 6.00 0.33
C ASN A 7 -5.83 6.84 -0.60
N TRP A 8 -4.60 6.39 -0.89
CA TRP A 8 -3.74 7.10 -1.83
C TRP A 8 -4.19 6.99 -3.29
N MET A 9 -5.08 6.07 -3.60
CA MET A 9 -5.54 5.81 -4.97
C MET A 9 -6.46 6.91 -5.52
N ARG A 10 -6.96 7.82 -4.67
CA ARG A 10 -7.83 8.92 -5.08
C ARG A 10 -7.60 10.15 -4.21
N PRO A 11 -7.40 11.36 -4.82
CA PRO A 11 -7.32 12.62 -4.09
C PRO A 11 -8.71 13.04 -3.64
N GLU A 12 -9.00 12.91 -2.36
CA GLU A 12 -10.26 13.33 -1.75
C GLU A 12 -10.09 13.56 -0.25
N GLN A 13 -11.13 14.12 0.37
CA GLN A 13 -11.15 14.26 1.83
C GLN A 13 -11.27 12.89 2.48
N ILE A 14 -10.57 12.70 3.61
CA ILE A 14 -10.57 11.41 4.32
C ILE A 14 -11.97 10.97 4.74
N GLU A 15 -12.85 11.90 5.09
CA GLU A 15 -14.23 11.61 5.44
C GLU A 15 -15.00 10.96 4.28
N THR A 16 -14.81 11.48 3.04
CA THR A 16 -15.43 10.90 1.83
C THR A 16 -14.96 9.47 1.60
N THR A 17 -13.67 9.20 1.82
CA THR A 17 -13.13 7.84 1.72
C THR A 17 -13.78 6.93 2.78
N LEU A 18 -13.80 7.35 4.05
CA LEU A 18 -14.34 6.52 5.14
C LEU A 18 -15.84 6.27 4.99
N GLU A 19 -16.63 7.29 4.58
CA GLU A 19 -18.05 7.10 4.25
C GLU A 19 -18.26 6.04 3.17
N ARG A 20 -17.45 6.09 2.10
CA ARG A 20 -17.49 5.11 1.00
C ARG A 20 -17.17 3.70 1.50
N LEU A 21 -16.12 3.53 2.28
CA LEU A 21 -15.73 2.23 2.81
C LEU A 21 -16.82 1.64 3.70
N HIS A 22 -17.40 2.43 4.60
CA HIS A 22 -18.53 2.03 5.43
C HIS A 22 -19.74 1.61 4.56
N ARG A 23 -20.12 2.43 3.58
CA ARG A 23 -21.26 2.19 2.69
C ARG A 23 -21.14 0.88 1.92
N PHE A 24 -19.94 0.50 1.49
CA PHE A 24 -19.72 -0.77 0.76
C PHE A 24 -19.34 -1.95 1.66
N GLY A 25 -19.23 -1.73 2.96
CA GLY A 25 -19.02 -2.78 3.95
C GLY A 25 -17.58 -3.32 3.97
N TYR A 26 -16.60 -2.42 3.87
CA TYR A 26 -15.22 -2.66 4.27
C TYR A 26 -15.12 -2.64 5.80
N ASP A 27 -14.08 -3.30 6.34
CA ASP A 27 -13.82 -3.35 7.78
C ASP A 27 -12.87 -2.22 8.23
N GLY A 28 -12.06 -1.69 7.32
CA GLY A 28 -11.06 -0.70 7.70
C GLY A 28 -10.36 0.00 6.54
N ILE A 29 -9.37 0.78 6.93
CA ILE A 29 -8.49 1.54 6.03
C ILE A 29 -7.02 1.23 6.35
N GLU A 30 -6.20 1.18 5.32
CA GLU A 30 -4.76 1.38 5.41
C GLU A 30 -4.43 2.79 4.92
N ILE A 31 -4.03 3.66 5.86
CA ILE A 31 -3.92 5.10 5.60
C ILE A 31 -2.58 5.46 4.94
N SER A 32 -2.61 6.39 3.99
CA SER A 32 -1.37 6.94 3.40
C SER A 32 -0.48 7.56 4.46
N GLY A 33 0.83 7.31 4.36
CA GLY A 33 1.85 7.87 5.23
C GLY A 33 2.08 9.38 5.03
N ASP A 34 1.08 10.18 5.32
CA ASP A 34 1.14 11.64 5.25
C ASP A 34 0.81 12.27 6.61
N PRO A 35 1.71 12.13 7.61
CA PRO A 35 1.43 12.55 9.00
C PRO A 35 1.19 14.05 9.15
N VAL A 36 1.61 14.86 8.19
CA VAL A 36 1.34 16.31 8.20
C VAL A 36 -0.07 16.62 7.68
N LYS A 37 -0.62 15.76 6.82
CA LYS A 37 -1.95 15.95 6.20
C LYS A 37 -3.09 15.64 7.17
N TYR A 38 -2.92 14.65 8.04
CA TYR A 38 -4.01 14.11 8.84
C TYR A 38 -3.99 14.65 10.28
N ASN A 39 -5.11 15.25 10.71
CA ASN A 39 -5.40 15.44 12.11
C ASN A 39 -5.89 14.10 12.71
N THR A 40 -5.04 13.42 13.45
CA THR A 40 -5.30 12.08 13.96
C THR A 40 -6.53 12.01 14.88
N SER A 41 -6.79 13.05 15.67
CA SER A 41 -7.99 13.11 16.52
C SER A 41 -9.27 13.17 15.71
N GLU A 42 -9.27 13.90 14.59
CA GLU A 42 -10.42 13.97 13.69
C GLU A 42 -10.60 12.68 12.92
N VAL A 43 -9.52 12.13 12.35
CA VAL A 43 -9.57 10.83 11.64
C VAL A 43 -10.07 9.74 12.59
N ARG A 44 -9.63 9.73 13.84
CA ARG A 44 -10.10 8.79 14.85
C ARG A 44 -11.61 8.90 15.09
N ARG A 45 -12.11 10.12 15.26
CA ARG A 45 -13.54 10.38 15.41
C ARG A 45 -14.35 9.87 14.21
N LEU A 46 -13.82 10.07 12.99
CA LEU A 46 -14.47 9.60 11.77
C LEU A 46 -14.45 8.07 11.66
N LEU A 47 -13.35 7.42 12.01
CA LEU A 47 -13.27 5.95 12.07
C LEU A 47 -14.33 5.38 13.03
N ASP A 48 -14.46 5.96 14.22
CA ASP A 48 -15.48 5.56 15.19
C ASP A 48 -16.90 5.83 14.67
N GLN A 49 -17.13 6.96 13.99
CA GLN A 49 -18.42 7.33 13.39
C GLN A 49 -18.86 6.35 12.30
N TYR A 50 -17.94 5.90 11.46
CA TYR A 50 -18.21 5.00 10.34
C TYR A 50 -17.97 3.51 10.68
N GLU A 51 -17.71 3.19 11.93
CA GLU A 51 -17.46 1.82 12.40
C GLU A 51 -16.34 1.10 11.64
N LEU A 52 -15.28 1.84 11.31
CA LEU A 52 -14.10 1.35 10.60
C LEU A 52 -12.89 1.29 11.53
N GLU A 53 -11.98 0.35 11.27
CA GLU A 53 -10.67 0.35 11.93
C GLU A 53 -9.57 0.96 11.03
N CYS A 54 -8.57 1.58 11.65
CA CYS A 54 -7.30 1.78 10.97
C CYS A 54 -6.51 0.47 11.09
N TRP A 55 -6.38 -0.26 9.98
CA TRP A 55 -5.56 -1.47 9.97
C TRP A 55 -4.08 -1.13 10.12
N GLY A 56 -3.63 -0.14 9.39
CA GLY A 56 -2.27 0.34 9.41
C GLY A 56 -2.06 1.54 8.51
N GLY A 57 -0.84 1.69 8.06
CA GLY A 57 -0.47 2.71 7.09
C GLY A 57 0.64 2.25 6.15
N VAL A 58 0.75 2.90 5.01
CA VAL A 58 1.74 2.64 3.98
C VAL A 58 2.65 3.85 3.77
N THR A 59 3.92 3.63 3.54
CA THR A 59 4.85 4.70 3.17
C THR A 59 4.48 5.31 1.81
N ILE A 60 4.56 6.63 1.71
CA ILE A 60 4.49 7.34 0.43
C ILE A 60 5.91 7.79 0.09
N MET A 61 6.59 6.98 -0.72
CA MET A 61 8.01 7.15 -1.04
C MET A 61 8.19 7.96 -2.33
N THR A 62 7.88 9.25 -2.23
CA THR A 62 8.08 10.23 -3.29
C THR A 62 9.52 10.79 -3.28
N GLU A 63 9.82 11.69 -4.20
CA GLU A 63 11.12 12.38 -4.25
C GLU A 63 11.52 12.97 -2.88
N GLY A 64 12.76 12.73 -2.47
CA GLY A 64 13.28 13.13 -1.16
C GLY A 64 13.05 12.14 -0.02
N ARG A 65 12.40 11.00 -0.28
CA ARG A 65 12.20 9.89 0.69
C ARG A 65 12.81 8.61 0.14
N ASP A 66 13.99 8.23 0.63
CA ASP A 66 14.75 7.11 0.11
C ASP A 66 15.78 6.62 1.13
N LEU A 67 15.65 5.36 1.59
CA LEU A 67 16.61 4.75 2.53
C LEU A 67 17.93 4.35 1.85
N VAL A 68 17.97 4.33 0.51
CA VAL A 68 19.17 3.97 -0.25
C VAL A 68 19.70 5.15 -1.09
N HIS A 69 19.41 6.36 -0.67
CA HIS A 69 19.96 7.56 -1.30
C HIS A 69 21.44 7.75 -0.94
N GLU A 70 22.27 8.22 -1.88
CA GLU A 70 23.69 8.48 -1.62
C GLU A 70 23.91 9.57 -0.55
N ASP A 71 23.06 10.62 -0.56
CA ASP A 71 23.07 11.63 0.48
C ASP A 71 22.47 11.08 1.79
N LYS A 72 23.32 11.02 2.82
CA LYS A 72 22.90 10.57 4.16
C LYS A 72 21.78 11.42 4.78
N TYR A 73 21.67 12.69 4.42
CA TYR A 73 20.62 13.57 4.97
C TYR A 73 19.24 13.19 4.44
N VAL A 74 19.14 12.72 3.20
CA VAL A 74 17.90 12.14 2.66
C VAL A 74 17.54 10.88 3.43
N ARG A 75 18.50 9.97 3.68
CA ARG A 75 18.24 8.75 4.46
C ARG A 75 17.76 9.06 5.89
N VAL A 76 18.43 9.98 6.59
CA VAL A 76 18.04 10.43 7.94
C VAL A 76 16.64 11.07 7.93
N GLY A 77 16.37 11.92 6.95
CA GLY A 77 15.02 12.51 6.78
C GLY A 77 13.95 11.47 6.52
N THR A 78 14.28 10.41 5.76
CA THR A 78 13.37 9.29 5.49
C THR A 78 13.06 8.49 6.76
N VAL A 79 14.07 8.20 7.58
CA VAL A 79 13.87 7.54 8.88
C VAL A 79 12.98 8.38 9.79
N ALA A 80 13.22 9.70 9.86
CA ALA A 80 12.38 10.61 10.66
C ALA A 80 10.92 10.61 10.16
N TYR A 81 10.71 10.69 8.86
CA TYR A 81 9.38 10.58 8.23
C TYR A 81 8.67 9.27 8.61
N MET A 82 9.36 8.12 8.50
CA MET A 82 8.79 6.82 8.87
C MET A 82 8.39 6.76 10.35
N LYS A 83 9.20 7.35 11.24
CA LYS A 83 8.84 7.46 12.67
C LYS A 83 7.60 8.32 12.91
N ASP A 84 7.42 9.40 12.15
CA ASP A 84 6.21 10.21 12.25
C ASP A 84 4.98 9.47 11.69
N CYS A 85 5.14 8.66 10.64
CA CYS A 85 4.09 7.73 10.20
C CYS A 85 3.70 6.73 11.29
N ILE A 86 4.67 6.13 11.99
CA ILE A 86 4.41 5.17 13.07
C ILE A 86 3.63 5.83 14.21
N LYS A 87 3.97 7.08 14.61
CA LYS A 87 3.19 7.84 15.60
C LYS A 87 1.74 8.03 15.16
N MET A 88 1.55 8.48 13.91
CA MET A 88 0.22 8.65 13.32
C MET A 88 -0.57 7.34 13.34
N ILE A 89 0.02 6.24 12.88
CA ILE A 89 -0.61 4.91 12.88
C ILE A 89 -0.99 4.50 14.31
N ARG A 90 -0.12 4.71 15.28
CA ARG A 90 -0.38 4.39 16.69
C ARG A 90 -1.52 5.22 17.26
N GLU A 91 -1.58 6.51 16.98
CA GLU A 91 -2.66 7.40 17.40
C GLU A 91 -4.02 6.98 16.80
N LEU A 92 -4.01 6.38 15.61
CA LEU A 92 -5.19 5.82 14.97
C LEU A 92 -5.51 4.37 15.42
N ASN A 93 -4.76 3.80 16.37
CA ASN A 93 -4.82 2.40 16.81
C ASN A 93 -4.48 1.38 15.69
N GLY A 94 -3.78 1.79 14.66
CA GLY A 94 -3.27 0.93 13.63
C GLY A 94 -2.22 -0.05 14.17
N LYS A 95 -2.05 -1.16 13.48
CA LYS A 95 -1.23 -2.30 13.94
C LYS A 95 -0.02 -2.55 13.08
N ILE A 96 -0.08 -2.16 11.81
CA ILE A 96 0.97 -2.46 10.83
C ILE A 96 1.45 -1.19 10.14
N PHE A 97 2.67 -1.24 9.65
CA PHE A 97 3.23 -0.24 8.76
C PHE A 97 3.88 -0.92 7.56
N CYS A 98 3.26 -0.75 6.40
CA CYS A 98 3.79 -1.20 5.13
C CYS A 98 4.91 -0.25 4.67
N VAL A 99 6.08 -0.80 4.42
CA VAL A 99 7.27 -0.02 4.08
C VAL A 99 7.83 -0.42 2.73
N VAL A 100 7.79 0.52 1.80
CA VAL A 100 8.59 0.50 0.57
C VAL A 100 9.92 1.19 0.90
N PRO A 101 11.08 0.51 0.76
CA PRO A 101 12.34 1.04 1.29
C PRO A 101 13.03 2.09 0.42
N SER A 102 12.62 2.26 -0.83
CA SER A 102 13.21 3.23 -1.78
C SER A 102 12.15 4.10 -2.44
N THR A 103 12.56 5.22 -3.01
CA THR A 103 11.65 6.07 -3.81
C THR A 103 11.01 5.25 -4.93
N VAL A 104 9.69 5.33 -5.04
CA VAL A 104 8.93 4.70 -6.14
C VAL A 104 9.26 5.38 -7.46
N GLY A 105 9.49 4.59 -8.51
CA GLY A 105 9.98 5.07 -9.80
C GLY A 105 11.50 5.17 -9.91
N LYS A 106 12.25 4.91 -8.82
CA LYS A 106 13.70 4.87 -8.85
C LYS A 106 14.19 3.57 -9.48
N VAL A 107 14.71 3.66 -10.69
CA VAL A 107 15.22 2.52 -11.48
C VAL A 107 16.73 2.48 -11.61
N LYS A 108 17.45 3.44 -11.04
CA LYS A 108 18.90 3.54 -11.11
C LYS A 108 19.52 3.59 -9.72
N PRO A 109 20.45 2.66 -9.40
CA PRO A 109 21.17 2.68 -8.15
C PRO A 109 22.11 3.90 -8.05
N MET A 110 22.37 4.35 -6.83
CA MET A 110 23.26 5.49 -6.52
C MET A 110 24.59 5.05 -5.91
N ALA A 111 24.69 3.78 -5.49
CA ALA A 111 25.88 3.22 -4.88
C ALA A 111 26.06 1.74 -5.28
N THR A 112 27.04 1.07 -4.70
CA THR A 112 27.20 -0.38 -4.89
C THR A 112 26.08 -1.14 -4.17
N PRO A 113 25.70 -2.34 -4.65
CA PRO A 113 24.68 -3.15 -4.00
C PRO A 113 24.94 -3.35 -2.50
N ALA A 114 26.17 -3.60 -2.09
CA ALA A 114 26.53 -3.79 -0.69
C ALA A 114 26.36 -2.51 0.16
N GLN A 115 26.62 -1.35 -0.42
CA GLN A 115 26.43 -0.07 0.28
C GLN A 115 24.95 0.25 0.45
N GLU A 116 24.13 0.13 -0.61
CA GLU A 116 22.71 0.38 -0.55
C GLU A 116 22.00 -0.61 0.40
N TRP A 117 22.41 -1.88 0.37
CA TRP A 117 21.93 -2.88 1.32
C TRP A 117 22.27 -2.52 2.76
N SER A 118 23.51 -2.11 3.04
CA SER A 118 23.90 -1.64 4.37
C SER A 118 23.06 -0.46 4.84
N TRP A 119 22.81 0.52 3.97
CA TRP A 119 22.01 1.69 4.30
C TRP A 119 20.56 1.37 4.61
N VAL A 120 19.92 0.52 3.81
CA VAL A 120 18.53 0.14 4.06
C VAL A 120 18.38 -0.67 5.33
N VAL A 121 19.31 -1.58 5.61
CA VAL A 121 19.32 -2.37 6.85
C VAL A 121 19.50 -1.47 8.08
N GLU A 122 20.45 -0.53 8.03
CA GLU A 122 20.68 0.43 9.11
C GLU A 122 19.42 1.29 9.38
N GLY A 123 18.86 1.88 8.34
CA GLY A 123 17.66 2.71 8.46
C GLY A 123 16.45 1.94 8.97
N LEU A 124 16.21 0.74 8.43
CA LEU A 124 15.08 -0.10 8.87
C LEU A 124 15.25 -0.64 10.29
N LYS A 125 16.47 -0.91 10.76
CA LYS A 125 16.71 -1.26 12.18
C LYS A 125 16.25 -0.16 13.11
N GLU A 126 16.60 1.09 12.82
CA GLU A 126 16.19 2.24 13.62
C GLU A 126 14.67 2.45 13.60
N VAL A 127 14.05 2.28 12.44
CA VAL A 127 12.59 2.39 12.28
C VAL A 127 11.88 1.24 12.99
N ALA A 128 12.41 0.01 12.91
CA ALA A 128 11.80 -1.17 13.53
C ALA A 128 11.89 -1.13 15.07
N ASP A 129 13.01 -0.67 15.63
CA ASP A 129 13.12 -0.47 17.08
C ASP A 129 12.05 0.53 17.56
N PHE A 130 11.88 1.65 16.84
CA PHE A 130 10.85 2.63 17.15
C PHE A 130 9.43 2.08 16.99
N ALA A 131 9.17 1.28 15.97
CA ALA A 131 7.87 0.65 15.74
C ALA A 131 7.49 -0.32 16.86
N LEU A 132 8.45 -1.11 17.37
CA LEU A 132 8.25 -2.01 18.52
C LEU A 132 7.82 -1.25 19.77
N GLU A 133 8.45 -0.11 20.07
CA GLU A 133 8.07 0.75 21.21
C GLU A 133 6.63 1.27 21.09
N HIS A 134 6.11 1.38 19.86
CA HIS A 134 4.76 1.86 19.57
C HIS A 134 3.75 0.73 19.31
N ASN A 135 4.17 -0.55 19.44
CA ASN A 135 3.35 -1.72 19.12
C ASN A 135 2.80 -1.71 17.67
N VAL A 136 3.62 -1.28 16.72
CA VAL A 136 3.36 -1.34 15.27
C VAL A 136 4.31 -2.35 14.65
N ARG A 137 3.78 -3.28 13.87
CA ARG A 137 4.59 -4.27 13.14
C ARG A 137 4.93 -3.74 11.74
N ILE A 138 6.21 -3.80 11.37
CA ILE A 138 6.65 -3.43 10.01
C ILE A 138 6.52 -4.62 9.08
N GLY A 139 6.02 -4.36 7.87
CA GLY A 139 6.09 -5.26 6.73
C GLY A 139 6.81 -4.59 5.57
N ILE A 140 7.84 -5.24 5.01
CA ILE A 140 8.57 -4.76 3.83
C ILE A 140 7.81 -5.22 2.59
N GLU A 141 7.49 -4.27 1.72
CA GLU A 141 6.82 -4.54 0.46
C GLU A 141 7.81 -4.57 -0.70
N PRO A 142 7.96 -5.69 -1.42
CA PRO A 142 8.65 -5.75 -2.69
C PRO A 142 7.75 -5.20 -3.81
N LEU A 143 8.26 -4.25 -4.58
CA LEU A 143 7.58 -3.71 -5.75
C LEU A 143 8.14 -4.31 -7.05
N ASN A 144 7.36 -4.30 -8.11
CA ASN A 144 7.81 -4.77 -9.41
C ASN A 144 8.98 -3.93 -9.97
N ARG A 145 9.73 -4.53 -10.91
CA ARG A 145 10.95 -3.97 -11.53
C ARG A 145 10.75 -2.65 -12.28
N PHE A 146 9.52 -2.26 -12.56
CA PHE A 146 9.22 -1.00 -13.23
C PHE A 146 9.09 0.16 -12.23
N GLU A 147 8.90 -0.15 -10.96
CA GLU A 147 8.73 0.80 -9.86
C GLU A 147 9.95 0.88 -8.94
N THR A 148 10.73 -0.19 -8.82
CA THR A 148 11.99 -0.20 -8.05
C THR A 148 13.01 -1.17 -8.65
N TYR A 149 14.29 -1.00 -8.29
CA TYR A 149 15.33 -1.98 -8.58
C TYR A 149 15.80 -2.75 -7.33
N LEU A 150 15.41 -2.28 -6.14
CA LEU A 150 16.05 -2.72 -4.89
C LEU A 150 15.52 -4.07 -4.41
N ILE A 151 14.21 -4.16 -4.20
CA ILE A 151 13.52 -5.36 -3.68
C ILE A 151 12.28 -5.59 -4.53
N SER A 152 12.23 -6.73 -5.23
CA SER A 152 11.11 -7.02 -6.15
C SER A 152 10.43 -8.37 -5.90
N ARG A 153 11.04 -9.26 -5.11
CA ARG A 153 10.50 -10.59 -4.84
C ARG A 153 10.41 -10.87 -3.35
N HIS A 154 9.54 -11.83 -3.01
CA HIS A 154 9.33 -12.27 -1.63
C HIS A 154 10.64 -12.72 -0.94
N ASP A 155 11.52 -13.44 -1.64
CA ASP A 155 12.78 -13.94 -1.07
C ASP A 155 13.75 -12.81 -0.71
N GLN A 156 13.79 -11.74 -1.51
CA GLN A 156 14.57 -10.55 -1.23
C GLN A 156 14.00 -9.78 -0.03
N ALA A 157 12.68 -9.64 0.04
CA ALA A 157 12.00 -8.99 1.16
C ALA A 157 12.22 -9.78 2.47
N LEU A 158 12.13 -11.11 2.44
CA LEU A 158 12.42 -11.98 3.58
C LEU A 158 13.88 -11.85 4.02
N ALA A 159 14.84 -11.86 3.09
CA ALA A 159 16.25 -11.68 3.41
C ALA A 159 16.52 -10.34 4.11
N LEU A 160 15.90 -9.26 3.63
CA LEU A 160 16.00 -7.94 4.26
C LEU A 160 15.34 -7.94 5.65
N ALA A 161 14.14 -8.51 5.77
CA ALA A 161 13.43 -8.63 7.05
C ALA A 161 14.22 -9.44 8.09
N ASP A 162 14.89 -10.51 7.67
CA ASP A 162 15.73 -11.34 8.53
C ASP A 162 16.96 -10.57 9.04
N GLU A 163 17.61 -9.79 8.19
CA GLU A 163 18.78 -9.01 8.59
C GLU A 163 18.40 -7.80 9.46
N VAL A 164 17.25 -7.19 9.24
CA VAL A 164 16.70 -6.16 10.15
C VAL A 164 16.32 -6.78 11.49
N GLY A 165 15.70 -7.96 11.48
CA GLY A 165 15.21 -8.66 12.68
C GLY A 165 13.97 -7.97 13.28
N ARG A 166 13.81 -8.04 14.61
CA ARG A 166 12.79 -7.30 15.38
C ARG A 166 11.35 -7.64 15.02
N GLY A 167 11.11 -8.84 14.47
CA GLY A 167 9.77 -9.26 14.06
C GLY A 167 9.25 -8.59 12.78
N VAL A 168 10.13 -7.91 12.05
CA VAL A 168 9.81 -7.36 10.72
C VAL A 168 9.38 -8.49 9.80
N GLY A 169 8.28 -8.31 9.09
CA GLY A 169 7.75 -9.25 8.11
C GLY A 169 7.71 -8.67 6.70
N VAL A 170 6.84 -9.22 5.89
CA VAL A 170 6.70 -8.90 4.47
C VAL A 170 5.24 -8.56 4.18
N VAL A 171 5.02 -7.58 3.34
CA VAL A 171 3.74 -7.32 2.67
C VAL A 171 3.84 -7.84 1.25
N LEU A 172 2.85 -8.57 0.78
CA LEU A 172 2.79 -9.00 -0.61
C LEU A 172 1.60 -8.34 -1.31
N ASP A 173 1.86 -7.76 -2.47
CA ASP A 173 0.80 -7.26 -3.35
C ASP A 173 0.61 -8.23 -4.51
N ALA A 174 -0.62 -8.68 -4.73
CA ALA A 174 -1.00 -9.59 -5.80
C ALA A 174 -0.53 -9.08 -7.18
N PHE A 175 -0.61 -7.78 -7.44
CA PHE A 175 -0.14 -7.18 -8.69
C PHE A 175 1.37 -7.30 -8.85
N HIS A 176 2.16 -7.00 -7.82
CA HIS A 176 3.62 -7.05 -7.88
C HIS A 176 4.13 -8.49 -8.01
N ILE A 177 3.63 -9.41 -7.20
CA ILE A 177 4.05 -10.81 -7.27
C ILE A 177 3.64 -11.50 -8.58
N ASN A 178 2.55 -11.06 -9.22
CA ASN A 178 2.18 -11.55 -10.55
C ASN A 178 3.21 -11.21 -11.63
N ILE A 179 3.92 -10.09 -11.48
CA ILE A 179 4.94 -9.66 -12.44
C ILE A 179 6.30 -10.33 -12.15
N GLU A 180 6.66 -10.46 -10.88
CA GLU A 180 8.03 -10.80 -10.47
C GLU A 180 8.22 -12.25 -10.09
N GLU A 181 7.18 -12.95 -9.63
CA GLU A 181 7.29 -14.32 -9.18
C GLU A 181 6.98 -15.33 -10.28
N VAL A 182 7.73 -16.42 -10.31
CA VAL A 182 7.46 -17.54 -11.24
C VAL A 182 6.15 -18.23 -10.87
N ASP A 183 5.86 -18.32 -9.58
CA ASP A 183 4.64 -18.87 -9.00
C ASP A 183 4.21 -18.00 -7.81
N PRO A 184 3.24 -17.11 -7.98
CA PRO A 184 2.73 -16.26 -6.92
C PRO A 184 2.20 -17.02 -5.69
N LEU A 185 1.56 -18.17 -5.90
CA LEU A 185 1.04 -18.97 -4.79
C LEU A 185 2.17 -19.63 -3.99
N ALA A 186 3.25 -20.06 -4.65
CA ALA A 186 4.44 -20.55 -3.98
C ALA A 186 5.13 -19.43 -3.18
N ALA A 187 5.17 -18.20 -3.68
CA ALA A 187 5.70 -17.04 -2.97
C ALA A 187 4.90 -16.74 -1.69
N ILE A 188 3.56 -16.79 -1.75
CA ILE A 188 2.69 -16.65 -0.57
C ILE A 188 3.00 -17.75 0.46
N ARG A 189 3.09 -19.03 0.04
CA ARG A 189 3.43 -20.15 0.93
C ARG A 189 4.81 -19.99 1.56
N ALA A 190 5.80 -19.56 0.79
CA ALA A 190 7.16 -19.36 1.27
C ALA A 190 7.27 -18.19 2.28
N THR A 191 6.43 -17.17 2.14
CA THR A 191 6.37 -16.07 3.10
C THR A 191 5.75 -16.52 4.43
N GLY A 192 4.74 -17.38 4.40
CA GLY A 192 4.19 -18.05 5.59
C GLY A 192 3.75 -17.05 6.67
N ASP A 193 4.13 -17.33 7.93
CA ASP A 193 3.81 -16.52 9.11
C ASP A 193 4.52 -15.15 9.16
N ARG A 194 5.44 -14.92 8.22
CA ARG A 194 6.09 -13.62 8.04
C ARG A 194 5.21 -12.62 7.26
N LEU A 195 4.10 -13.08 6.66
CA LEU A 195 3.15 -12.20 5.97
C LEU A 195 2.45 -11.28 6.98
N VAL A 196 2.61 -9.96 6.78
CA VAL A 196 2.04 -8.92 7.66
C VAL A 196 0.75 -8.38 7.10
N ASP A 197 0.72 -8.15 5.79
CA ASP A 197 -0.46 -7.72 5.04
C ASP A 197 -0.45 -8.29 3.62
N PHE A 198 -1.62 -8.30 3.00
CA PHE A 198 -1.77 -8.75 1.63
C PHE A 198 -2.59 -7.74 0.83
N HIS A 199 -1.92 -7.04 -0.10
CA HIS A 199 -2.57 -6.08 -0.99
C HIS A 199 -3.23 -6.79 -2.18
N VAL A 200 -4.42 -6.34 -2.52
CA VAL A 200 -5.24 -6.96 -3.56
C VAL A 200 -5.56 -5.98 -4.69
N ALA A 201 -5.09 -6.36 -5.85
CA ALA A 201 -5.49 -5.82 -7.14
C ALA A 201 -5.38 -6.96 -8.16
N ASP A 202 -6.18 -6.92 -9.23
CA ASP A 202 -6.03 -7.91 -10.28
C ASP A 202 -4.69 -7.76 -11.03
N ASN A 203 -4.32 -8.74 -11.83
CA ASN A 203 -3.04 -8.77 -12.55
C ASN A 203 -2.80 -7.56 -13.47
N ASN A 204 -3.83 -6.80 -13.78
CA ASN A 204 -3.81 -5.57 -14.59
C ASN A 204 -3.98 -4.30 -13.75
N ARG A 205 -3.76 -4.36 -12.44
CA ARG A 205 -3.90 -3.30 -11.44
C ARG A 205 -5.35 -2.77 -11.30
N LYS A 206 -6.35 -3.45 -11.88
CA LYS A 206 -7.78 -3.12 -11.71
C LYS A 206 -8.35 -3.76 -10.45
N PRO A 207 -9.60 -3.41 -10.06
CA PRO A 207 -10.32 -4.12 -9.02
C PRO A 207 -10.34 -5.63 -9.23
N CYS A 208 -10.32 -6.39 -8.16
CA CYS A 208 -10.36 -7.85 -8.19
C CYS A 208 -11.56 -8.36 -8.99
N GLY A 209 -11.32 -9.34 -9.85
CA GLY A 209 -12.32 -9.89 -10.79
C GLY A 209 -12.43 -9.17 -12.12
N GLN A 210 -11.62 -8.12 -12.34
CA GLN A 210 -11.54 -7.41 -13.62
C GLN A 210 -10.26 -7.75 -14.42
N GLY A 211 -9.56 -8.80 -14.02
CA GLY A 211 -8.39 -9.35 -14.68
C GLY A 211 -8.47 -10.87 -14.77
N SER A 212 -7.32 -11.55 -14.63
CA SER A 212 -7.21 -13.00 -14.82
C SER A 212 -6.68 -13.74 -13.59
N TYR A 213 -6.63 -13.11 -12.42
CA TYR A 213 -6.18 -13.75 -11.18
C TYR A 213 -7.17 -14.82 -10.71
N ASP A 214 -6.67 -15.98 -10.30
CA ASP A 214 -7.46 -16.99 -9.60
C ASP A 214 -7.59 -16.64 -8.12
N TRP A 215 -8.54 -15.78 -7.81
CA TRP A 215 -8.78 -15.31 -6.44
C TRP A 215 -9.17 -16.43 -5.47
N GLN A 216 -9.81 -17.49 -5.95
CA GLN A 216 -10.10 -18.66 -5.11
C GLN A 216 -8.79 -19.34 -4.67
N ALA A 217 -7.85 -19.53 -5.59
CA ALA A 217 -6.55 -20.12 -5.27
C ALA A 217 -5.73 -19.22 -4.34
N VAL A 218 -5.71 -17.91 -4.56
CA VAL A 218 -5.04 -16.94 -3.69
C VAL A 218 -5.59 -16.99 -2.26
N VAL A 219 -6.91 -16.86 -2.09
CA VAL A 219 -7.55 -16.86 -0.77
C VAL A 219 -7.37 -18.20 -0.07
N ASN A 220 -7.45 -19.32 -0.78
CA ASN A 220 -7.17 -20.64 -0.21
C ASN A 220 -5.72 -20.75 0.29
N THR A 221 -4.76 -20.21 -0.48
CA THR A 221 -3.34 -20.22 -0.09
C THR A 221 -3.09 -19.34 1.14
N LEU A 222 -3.72 -18.19 1.24
CA LEU A 222 -3.65 -17.34 2.44
C LEU A 222 -4.23 -18.07 3.67
N LYS A 223 -5.37 -18.78 3.52
CA LYS A 223 -5.94 -19.63 4.60
C LYS A 223 -5.01 -20.80 4.96
N GLU A 224 -4.37 -21.42 3.97
CA GLU A 224 -3.41 -22.53 4.15
C GLU A 224 -2.24 -22.13 5.06
N ILE A 225 -1.71 -20.92 4.89
CA ILE A 225 -0.61 -20.40 5.73
C ILE A 225 -1.09 -19.80 7.07
N GLY A 226 -2.40 -19.82 7.36
CA GLY A 226 -2.99 -19.27 8.57
C GLY A 226 -3.05 -17.74 8.61
N TYR A 227 -3.00 -17.08 7.45
CA TYR A 227 -3.15 -15.63 7.39
C TYR A 227 -4.60 -15.23 7.70
N ASP A 228 -4.78 -14.38 8.71
CA ASP A 228 -6.07 -13.87 9.18
C ASP A 228 -6.16 -12.33 9.23
N GLY A 229 -5.17 -11.65 8.66
CA GLY A 229 -5.12 -10.19 8.55
C GLY A 229 -6.14 -9.62 7.56
N HIS A 230 -5.80 -8.49 6.96
CA HIS A 230 -6.66 -7.84 5.98
C HIS A 230 -6.27 -8.18 4.54
N LEU A 231 -7.26 -8.15 3.66
CA LEU A 231 -7.09 -8.04 2.23
C LEU A 231 -7.26 -6.56 1.88
N THR A 232 -6.15 -5.87 1.66
CA THR A 232 -6.14 -4.42 1.49
C THR A 232 -6.18 -4.06 0.01
N ALA A 233 -7.28 -3.46 -0.44
CA ALA A 233 -7.46 -3.07 -1.83
C ALA A 233 -6.48 -1.97 -2.25
N GLU A 234 -5.74 -2.23 -3.33
CA GLU A 234 -4.73 -1.32 -3.89
C GLU A 234 -4.74 -1.35 -5.42
N PHE A 235 -5.84 -0.91 -6.02
CA PHE A 235 -6.02 -0.90 -7.46
C PHE A 235 -5.92 0.50 -8.05
N VAL A 236 -5.51 0.59 -9.31
CA VAL A 236 -5.49 1.84 -10.09
C VAL A 236 -6.33 1.64 -11.34
N ILE A 237 -7.33 2.50 -11.53
CA ILE A 237 -8.22 2.42 -12.69
C ILE A 237 -7.62 3.24 -13.82
N PRO A 238 -7.29 2.62 -14.97
CA PRO A 238 -6.77 3.36 -16.11
C PRO A 238 -7.84 4.27 -16.69
N VAL A 239 -7.44 5.49 -17.05
CA VAL A 239 -8.29 6.42 -17.78
C VAL A 239 -8.18 6.10 -19.26
N ASP A 240 -9.29 5.67 -19.87
CA ASP A 240 -9.36 5.48 -21.32
C ASP A 240 -9.60 6.84 -22.00
N ARG A 241 -8.60 7.32 -22.72
CA ARG A 241 -8.64 8.56 -23.51
C ARG A 241 -8.77 8.32 -25.01
N THR A 242 -9.13 7.10 -25.40
CA THR A 242 -9.35 6.79 -26.80
C THR A 242 -10.76 7.19 -27.24
N PRO A 243 -11.00 7.41 -28.56
CA PRO A 243 -12.36 7.65 -29.08
C PRO A 243 -13.33 6.50 -28.83
N LEU A 244 -12.85 5.34 -28.36
CA LEU A 244 -13.67 4.17 -28.04
C LEU A 244 -14.24 4.24 -26.62
N ALA A 245 -13.77 5.14 -25.76
CA ALA A 245 -14.23 5.30 -24.40
C ALA A 245 -15.68 5.77 -24.37
N LYS A 246 -16.58 4.96 -23.81
CA LYS A 246 -18.04 5.25 -23.76
C LYS A 246 -18.39 6.47 -22.89
N SER A 247 -17.47 6.94 -22.04
CA SER A 247 -17.67 8.04 -21.09
C SER A 247 -16.63 9.14 -21.25
N PHE A 248 -15.95 9.21 -22.39
CA PHE A 248 -14.85 10.15 -22.64
C PHE A 248 -15.25 11.63 -22.47
N GLU A 249 -16.45 12.00 -22.93
CA GLU A 249 -16.95 13.38 -22.91
C GLU A 249 -17.35 13.90 -21.51
N LYS A 250 -17.53 13.01 -20.53
CA LYS A 250 -18.03 13.37 -19.20
C LYS A 250 -16.98 13.38 -18.10
N ARG A 251 -15.79 12.84 -18.34
CA ARG A 251 -14.81 12.60 -17.28
C ARG A 251 -13.94 13.80 -16.91
N GLU A 252 -13.69 14.71 -17.83
CA GLU A 252 -12.89 15.92 -17.59
C GLU A 252 -13.73 17.13 -17.20
N ASP A 253 -14.98 17.20 -17.65
CA ASP A 253 -15.86 18.36 -17.44
C ASP A 253 -16.50 18.39 -16.04
N ASP A 254 -16.56 17.24 -15.33
CA ASP A 254 -17.21 17.11 -14.03
C ASP A 254 -16.24 17.15 -12.84
N MET A 255 -14.94 17.29 -13.06
CA MET A 255 -13.93 17.21 -11.99
C MET A 255 -13.13 18.51 -11.90
N GLU A 256 -13.43 19.32 -10.90
CA GLU A 256 -12.59 20.44 -10.50
C GLU A 256 -11.50 19.94 -9.55
N PHE A 257 -10.24 20.04 -9.97
CA PHE A 257 -9.09 19.71 -9.14
C PHE A 257 -8.45 20.97 -8.57
N THR A 258 -8.20 20.97 -7.29
CA THR A 258 -7.34 21.95 -6.66
C THR A 258 -5.87 21.67 -7.02
N ALA A 259 -4.98 22.64 -6.81
CA ALA A 259 -3.55 22.42 -6.98
C ALA A 259 -3.02 21.31 -6.05
N ALA A 260 -3.64 21.12 -4.89
CA ALA A 260 -3.30 20.05 -3.94
C ALA A 260 -3.71 18.66 -4.49
N ASP A 261 -4.89 18.56 -5.13
CA ASP A 261 -5.34 17.32 -5.76
C ASP A 261 -4.43 16.93 -6.93
N LEU A 262 -4.06 17.89 -7.77
CA LEU A 262 -3.13 17.65 -8.89
C LEU A 262 -1.76 17.19 -8.40
N LYS A 263 -1.26 17.81 -7.32
CA LYS A 263 -0.02 17.38 -6.71
C LYS A 263 -0.15 15.97 -6.14
N PHE A 264 -1.24 15.66 -5.44
CA PHE A 264 -1.50 14.32 -4.91
C PHE A 264 -1.51 13.27 -6.01
N ILE A 265 -2.20 13.53 -7.12
CA ILE A 265 -2.26 12.65 -8.29
C ILE A 265 -0.86 12.42 -8.87
N GLN A 266 -0.07 13.49 -9.00
CA GLN A 266 1.31 13.41 -9.49
C GLN A 266 2.20 12.58 -8.55
N ASP A 267 2.08 12.83 -7.24
CA ASP A 267 2.92 12.18 -6.23
C ASP A 267 2.56 10.68 -6.04
N HIS A 268 1.31 10.30 -6.28
CA HIS A 268 0.81 8.95 -6.03
C HIS A 268 0.47 8.16 -7.30
N GLY A 269 0.58 8.77 -8.48
CA GLY A 269 0.26 8.12 -9.75
C GLY A 269 -1.19 7.68 -9.92
N SER A 270 -2.12 8.28 -9.15
CA SER A 270 -3.53 7.90 -9.19
C SER A 270 -4.25 8.45 -10.43
N GLY A 271 -5.22 7.70 -10.93
CA GLY A 271 -6.00 8.09 -12.10
C GLY A 271 -7.12 9.11 -11.81
N LEU A 272 -7.52 9.82 -12.84
CA LEU A 272 -8.63 10.78 -12.81
C LEU A 272 -9.90 10.11 -13.36
N ILE A 273 -10.75 9.63 -12.47
CA ILE A 273 -12.06 9.07 -12.83
C ILE A 273 -13.17 9.72 -12.02
N SER A 274 -14.41 9.67 -12.53
CA SER A 274 -15.55 10.22 -11.80
C SER A 274 -15.74 9.53 -10.44
N ALA A 275 -16.34 10.24 -9.47
CA ALA A 275 -16.65 9.64 -8.16
C ALA A 275 -17.55 8.40 -8.31
N ALA A 276 -18.52 8.43 -9.22
CA ALA A 276 -19.43 7.33 -9.46
C ALA A 276 -18.72 6.09 -10.04
N ASP A 277 -17.78 6.25 -10.97
CA ASP A 277 -16.99 5.16 -11.53
C ASP A 277 -16.04 4.58 -10.46
N TYR A 278 -15.48 5.44 -9.60
CA TYR A 278 -14.64 5.00 -8.49
C TYR A 278 -15.45 4.25 -7.43
N ASP A 279 -16.61 4.76 -7.04
CA ASP A 279 -17.53 4.10 -6.13
C ASP A 279 -17.88 2.70 -6.63
N LYS A 280 -18.23 2.60 -7.93
CA LYS A 280 -18.50 1.30 -8.54
C LYS A 280 -17.32 0.35 -8.49
N ALA A 281 -16.12 0.84 -8.74
CA ALA A 281 -14.91 0.01 -8.67
C ALA A 281 -14.63 -0.49 -7.24
N VAL A 282 -14.81 0.36 -6.23
CA VAL A 282 -14.66 0.01 -4.81
C VAL A 282 -15.69 -1.06 -4.41
N GLU A 283 -16.95 -0.90 -4.84
CA GLU A 283 -18.02 -1.87 -4.58
C GLU A 283 -17.76 -3.21 -5.30
N ASP A 284 -17.42 -3.18 -6.60
CA ASP A 284 -17.14 -4.38 -7.39
C ASP A 284 -15.98 -5.19 -6.79
N ASN A 285 -14.93 -4.50 -6.31
CA ASN A 285 -13.77 -5.13 -5.70
C ASN A 285 -14.13 -5.95 -4.46
N ILE A 286 -14.82 -5.36 -3.51
CA ILE A 286 -15.18 -6.07 -2.27
C ILE A 286 -16.22 -7.15 -2.52
N ASN A 287 -17.20 -6.91 -3.40
CA ASN A 287 -18.20 -7.91 -3.77
C ASN A 287 -17.59 -9.13 -4.46
N HIS A 288 -16.49 -8.93 -5.19
CA HIS A 288 -15.77 -10.04 -5.78
C HIS A 288 -15.04 -10.86 -4.72
N LEU A 289 -14.30 -10.22 -3.84
CA LEU A 289 -13.50 -10.88 -2.79
C LEU A 289 -14.37 -11.61 -1.75
N LYS A 290 -15.52 -11.05 -1.38
CA LYS A 290 -16.48 -11.69 -0.44
C LYS A 290 -17.01 -13.06 -0.92
N LYS A 291 -16.83 -13.40 -2.20
CA LYS A 291 -17.22 -14.74 -2.69
C LYS A 291 -16.29 -15.86 -2.20
N TYR A 292 -15.09 -15.52 -1.75
CA TYR A 292 -14.03 -16.46 -1.40
C TYR A 292 -13.63 -16.43 0.08
N SER A 293 -14.03 -15.37 0.80
CA SER A 293 -13.67 -15.12 2.20
C SER A 293 -14.46 -15.97 3.19
#